data_3e853fc3613ca6d027fb749342af1edf
#
_entry.id   3e853fc3613ca6d027fb749342af1edf
#
_cell.length_a   1.000
_cell.length_b   1.000
_cell.length_c   1.000
_cell.angle_alpha   90.00
_cell.angle_beta   90.00
_cell.angle_gamma   90.00
#
_symmetry.space_group_name_H-M   'P 1'
#
loop_
_entity.id
_entity.type
_entity.pdbx_description
1 polymer ?
#
loop_
_entity_poly.entity_id
_entity_poly.type
_entity_poly.pdbx_seq_one_letter_code
_entity_poly.pdbx_strand_id
1 'polypeptide(L)'
;EVNYLLNKTSVKEIMIKKVETIGPDALLEDGIAQMRQNNVGVLPVIEEGKLVGIITNNDIFDAFLKITGYYAGGTRVSLAVDNDHPGVLADITRVLAQKQLSILTVVVDRQSDQTVVELQIETKEAQLVKDILSDAGFTVISAVVTNP
;
A
#
# COMPACT_ATOMS: atom_id res chain seq x y z
N GLU A 1 -44.61 -14.11 7.95
CA GLU A 1 -44.15 -13.56 9.26
C GLU A 1 -42.84 -12.74 9.10
N VAL A 2 -41.82 -13.22 8.34
CA VAL A 2 -40.56 -12.50 8.15
C VAL A 2 -40.75 -11.12 7.48
N ASN A 3 -41.55 -11.05 6.43
CA ASN A 3 -41.86 -9.78 5.74
C ASN A 3 -42.58 -8.75 6.62
N TYR A 4 -43.40 -9.20 7.59
CA TYR A 4 -44.11 -8.32 8.50
C TYR A 4 -43.15 -7.66 9.51
N LEU A 5 -42.15 -8.39 9.99
CA LEU A 5 -41.12 -7.86 10.89
C LEU A 5 -40.22 -6.84 10.21
N LEU A 6 -39.76 -7.15 8.97
CA LEU A 6 -38.91 -6.27 8.17
C LEU A 6 -39.58 -4.93 7.84
N ASN A 7 -40.92 -4.93 7.60
CA ASN A 7 -41.66 -3.71 7.30
C ASN A 7 -41.88 -2.80 8.52
N LYS A 8 -41.60 -3.27 9.74
CA LYS A 8 -41.77 -2.50 10.98
C LYS A 8 -40.45 -2.08 11.62
N THR A 9 -39.35 -2.66 11.25
CA THR A 9 -38.02 -2.35 11.83
C THR A 9 -37.43 -1.13 11.15
N SER A 10 -37.22 -0.06 11.87
CA SER A 10 -36.60 1.17 11.38
C SER A 10 -35.04 1.08 11.52
N VAL A 11 -34.32 1.83 10.68
CA VAL A 11 -32.85 1.96 10.80
C VAL A 11 -32.45 2.42 12.21
N LYS A 12 -33.24 3.30 12.84
CA LYS A 12 -33.01 3.81 14.19
C LYS A 12 -32.97 2.71 15.25
N GLU A 13 -33.69 1.62 15.05
CA GLU A 13 -33.77 0.50 16.00
C GLU A 13 -32.57 -0.41 15.94
N ILE A 14 -31.92 -0.52 14.75
CA ILE A 14 -30.80 -1.43 14.51
C ILE A 14 -29.44 -0.73 14.34
N MET A 15 -29.43 0.61 14.15
CA MET A 15 -28.20 1.38 13.96
C MET A 15 -27.29 1.31 15.18
N ILE A 16 -26.00 1.27 14.95
CA ILE A 16 -24.97 1.46 15.97
C ILE A 16 -24.98 2.95 16.36
N LYS A 17 -25.15 3.24 17.65
CA LYS A 17 -25.24 4.62 18.16
C LYS A 17 -23.90 5.19 18.58
N LYS A 18 -22.97 4.35 19.04
CA LYS A 18 -21.59 4.72 19.34
C LYS A 18 -20.73 4.35 18.14
N VAL A 19 -20.56 5.30 17.22
CA VAL A 19 -19.81 5.12 15.98
C VAL A 19 -18.39 5.60 16.20
N GLU A 20 -17.42 4.76 15.81
CA GLU A 20 -16.01 5.17 15.74
C GLU A 20 -15.84 6.16 14.59
N THR A 21 -15.11 7.24 14.86
CA THR A 21 -14.90 8.34 13.89
C THR A 21 -13.45 8.73 13.82
N ILE A 22 -13.04 9.40 12.76
CA ILE A 22 -11.66 9.86 12.55
C ILE A 22 -11.66 11.32 12.09
N GLY A 23 -10.58 12.04 12.32
CA GLY A 23 -10.38 13.40 11.81
C GLY A 23 -9.84 13.42 10.38
N PRO A 24 -10.04 14.51 9.61
CA PRO A 24 -9.56 14.61 8.23
C PRO A 24 -8.03 14.62 8.10
N ASP A 25 -7.32 15.10 9.11
CA ASP A 25 -5.85 15.21 9.13
C ASP A 25 -5.17 13.97 9.75
N ALA A 26 -5.93 12.93 10.09
CA ALA A 26 -5.36 11.68 10.62
C ALA A 26 -4.55 10.94 9.53
N LEU A 27 -3.52 10.22 9.94
CA LEU A 27 -2.78 9.37 9.02
C LEU A 27 -3.65 8.21 8.52
N LEU A 28 -3.40 7.75 7.29
CA LEU A 28 -4.10 6.60 6.73
C LEU A 28 -3.95 5.36 7.62
N GLU A 29 -2.76 5.18 8.18
CA GLU A 29 -2.41 4.09 9.10
C GLU A 29 -3.24 4.13 10.38
N ASP A 30 -3.55 5.30 10.91
CA ASP A 30 -4.43 5.46 12.08
C ASP A 30 -5.85 4.98 11.75
N GLY A 31 -6.35 5.34 10.57
CA GLY A 31 -7.64 4.85 10.07
C GLY A 31 -7.68 3.33 9.95
N ILE A 32 -6.65 2.73 9.38
CA ILE A 32 -6.52 1.27 9.25
C ILE A 32 -6.47 0.61 10.62
N ALA A 33 -5.66 1.13 11.54
CA ALA A 33 -5.53 0.59 12.90
C ALA A 33 -6.87 0.64 13.65
N GLN A 34 -7.58 1.78 13.56
CA GLN A 34 -8.89 1.97 14.18
C GLN A 34 -9.95 1.03 13.61
N MET A 35 -10.01 0.87 12.28
CA MET A 35 -10.91 -0.08 11.63
C MET A 35 -10.66 -1.53 12.09
N ARG A 36 -9.40 -1.93 12.18
CA ARG A 36 -9.02 -3.27 12.63
C ARG A 36 -9.36 -3.52 14.11
N GLN A 37 -9.03 -2.57 14.98
CA GLN A 37 -9.26 -2.69 16.42
C GLN A 37 -10.75 -2.79 16.75
N ASN A 38 -11.58 -2.03 16.04
CA ASN A 38 -13.03 -1.97 16.27
C ASN A 38 -13.82 -2.91 15.35
N ASN A 39 -13.15 -3.66 14.48
CA ASN A 39 -13.75 -4.57 13.50
C ASN A 39 -14.84 -3.89 12.65
N VAL A 40 -14.52 -2.69 12.15
CA VAL A 40 -15.39 -1.92 11.26
C VAL A 40 -14.73 -1.71 9.91
N GLY A 41 -15.52 -1.65 8.84
CA GLY A 41 -15.03 -1.44 7.47
C GLY A 41 -15.21 0.01 6.99
N VAL A 42 -15.64 0.90 7.89
CA VAL A 42 -16.00 2.28 7.55
C VAL A 42 -15.81 3.18 8.77
N LEU A 43 -15.27 4.38 8.55
CA LEU A 43 -15.19 5.43 9.57
C LEU A 43 -15.76 6.73 9.00
N PRO A 44 -16.75 7.34 9.65
CA PRO A 44 -17.14 8.72 9.39
C PRO A 44 -15.98 9.66 9.72
N VAL A 45 -15.76 10.65 8.87
CA VAL A 45 -14.75 11.69 9.07
C VAL A 45 -15.42 12.90 9.68
N ILE A 46 -14.98 13.29 10.87
CA ILE A 46 -15.59 14.38 11.64
C ILE A 46 -14.57 15.52 11.79
N GLU A 47 -15.02 16.72 11.48
CA GLU A 47 -14.31 17.97 11.70
C GLU A 47 -15.19 18.95 12.46
N GLU A 48 -14.71 19.51 13.55
CA GLU A 48 -15.46 20.44 14.42
C GLU A 48 -16.87 19.94 14.79
N GLY A 49 -16.99 18.63 15.03
CA GLY A 49 -18.27 18.00 15.40
C GLY A 49 -19.23 17.77 14.24
N LYS A 50 -18.81 18.02 13.00
CA LYS A 50 -19.63 17.83 11.79
C LYS A 50 -19.09 16.69 10.94
N LEU A 51 -19.98 15.94 10.32
CA LEU A 51 -19.64 14.93 9.34
C LEU A 51 -19.18 15.64 8.05
N VAL A 52 -17.90 15.47 7.67
CA VAL A 52 -17.30 16.06 6.46
C VAL A 52 -16.98 15.01 5.40
N GLY A 53 -16.94 13.73 5.75
CA GLY A 53 -16.67 12.64 4.82
C GLY A 53 -16.81 11.27 5.46
N ILE A 54 -16.41 10.26 4.70
CA ILE A 54 -16.40 8.87 5.11
C ILE A 54 -15.19 8.20 4.45
N ILE A 55 -14.52 7.32 5.17
CA ILE A 55 -13.46 6.46 4.63
C ILE A 55 -13.86 4.99 4.79
N THR A 56 -13.64 4.20 3.76
CA THR A 56 -13.98 2.78 3.70
C THR A 56 -12.75 1.91 3.44
N ASN A 57 -12.88 0.59 3.64
CA ASN A 57 -11.85 -0.37 3.25
C ASN A 57 -11.47 -0.25 1.76
N ASN A 58 -12.43 0.03 0.88
CA ASN A 58 -12.17 0.18 -0.55
C ASN A 58 -11.30 1.40 -0.84
N ASP A 59 -11.54 2.53 -0.15
CA ASP A 59 -10.70 3.72 -0.29
C ASP A 59 -9.26 3.44 0.14
N ILE A 60 -9.09 2.61 1.19
CA ILE A 60 -7.77 2.17 1.66
C ILE A 60 -7.09 1.27 0.62
N PHE A 61 -7.81 0.32 0.03
CA PHE A 61 -7.27 -0.55 -1.01
C PHE A 61 -6.86 0.25 -2.25
N ASP A 62 -7.67 1.20 -2.68
CA ASP A 62 -7.34 2.08 -3.80
C ASP A 62 -6.11 2.96 -3.50
N ALA A 63 -6.02 3.52 -2.30
CA ALA A 63 -4.86 4.27 -1.85
C ALA A 63 -3.59 3.38 -1.86
N PHE A 64 -3.66 2.14 -1.38
CA PHE A 64 -2.55 1.20 -1.40
C PHE A 64 -2.07 0.90 -2.82
N LEU A 65 -2.99 0.57 -3.72
CA LEU A 65 -2.66 0.31 -5.13
C LEU A 65 -2.00 1.54 -5.80
N LYS A 66 -2.46 2.74 -5.45
CA LYS A 66 -1.88 3.99 -5.95
C LYS A 66 -0.47 4.24 -5.40
N ILE A 67 -0.29 4.11 -4.07
CA ILE A 67 0.99 4.34 -3.39
C ILE A 67 2.06 3.36 -3.86
N THR A 68 1.68 2.09 -4.08
CA THR A 68 2.61 1.05 -4.57
C THR A 68 2.92 1.16 -6.06
N GLY A 69 2.35 2.14 -6.78
CA GLY A 69 2.58 2.34 -8.21
C GLY A 69 1.93 1.27 -9.11
N TYR A 70 0.96 0.49 -8.58
CA TYR A 70 0.31 -0.58 -9.34
C TYR A 70 -0.30 -0.08 -10.66
N TYR A 71 -1.00 1.06 -10.62
CA TYR A 71 -1.64 1.64 -11.80
C TYR A 71 -0.66 2.30 -12.79
N ALA A 72 0.54 2.65 -12.35
CA ALA A 72 1.56 3.18 -13.26
C ALA A 72 2.14 2.10 -14.18
N GLY A 73 2.01 0.84 -13.81
CA GLY A 73 2.62 -0.27 -14.52
C GLY A 73 4.16 -0.28 -14.40
N GLY A 74 4.81 -0.97 -15.34
CA GLY A 74 6.27 -1.07 -15.35
C GLY A 74 6.77 -2.43 -14.89
N THR A 75 7.96 -2.48 -14.30
CA THR A 75 8.56 -3.70 -13.74
C THR A 75 8.67 -3.61 -12.23
N ARG A 76 8.12 -4.59 -11.54
CA ARG A 76 8.36 -4.80 -10.11
C ARG A 76 9.53 -5.73 -9.91
N VAL A 77 10.49 -5.29 -9.10
CA VAL A 77 11.69 -6.04 -8.78
C VAL A 77 11.81 -6.21 -7.26
N SER A 78 12.05 -7.44 -6.84
CA SER A 78 12.33 -7.78 -5.44
C SER A 78 13.82 -8.14 -5.33
N LEU A 79 14.52 -7.47 -4.44
CA LEU A 79 15.93 -7.70 -4.16
C LEU A 79 16.09 -8.24 -2.74
N ALA A 80 16.86 -9.32 -2.58
CA ALA A 80 17.35 -9.72 -1.28
C ALA A 80 18.59 -8.90 -0.93
N VAL A 81 18.62 -8.37 0.28
CA VAL A 81 19.77 -7.65 0.83
C VAL A 81 20.35 -8.47 1.97
N ASP A 82 21.41 -9.21 1.70
CA ASP A 82 22.05 -10.10 2.66
C ASP A 82 22.82 -9.33 3.74
N ASN A 83 23.30 -8.14 3.40
CA ASN A 83 24.02 -7.25 4.32
C ASN A 83 23.39 -5.85 4.26
N ASP A 84 22.33 -5.63 5.06
CA ASP A 84 21.70 -4.32 5.17
C ASP A 84 22.59 -3.35 5.95
N HIS A 85 23.09 -2.34 5.24
CA HIS A 85 23.97 -1.31 5.78
C HIS A 85 23.54 0.08 5.36
N PRO A 86 23.94 1.14 6.09
CA PRO A 86 23.71 2.51 5.63
C PRO A 86 24.28 2.73 4.23
N GLY A 87 23.43 3.09 3.26
CA GLY A 87 23.84 3.33 1.88
C GLY A 87 23.41 2.27 0.87
N VAL A 88 22.88 1.11 1.28
CA VAL A 88 22.45 0.06 0.34
C VAL A 88 21.45 0.57 -0.72
N LEU A 89 20.50 1.42 -0.33
CA LEU A 89 19.58 2.05 -1.29
C LEU A 89 20.31 2.98 -2.26
N ALA A 90 21.32 3.72 -1.79
CA ALA A 90 22.12 4.58 -2.66
C ALA A 90 22.87 3.75 -3.72
N ASP A 91 23.37 2.59 -3.38
CA ASP A 91 24.05 1.71 -4.31
C ASP A 91 23.08 1.14 -5.36
N ILE A 92 21.93 0.64 -4.94
CA ILE A 92 20.88 0.16 -5.84
C ILE A 92 20.42 1.28 -6.79
N THR A 93 20.08 2.44 -6.26
CA THR A 93 19.56 3.56 -7.07
C THR A 93 20.60 4.13 -8.01
N ARG A 94 21.89 4.10 -7.65
CA ARG A 94 22.99 4.52 -8.52
C ARG A 94 23.08 3.65 -9.77
N VAL A 95 22.96 2.34 -9.64
CA VAL A 95 22.98 1.40 -10.77
C VAL A 95 21.84 1.70 -11.74
N LEU A 96 20.62 1.88 -11.22
CA LEU A 96 19.46 2.19 -12.04
C LEU A 96 19.58 3.58 -12.72
N ALA A 97 20.08 4.58 -12.00
CA ALA A 97 20.32 5.92 -12.53
C ALA A 97 21.32 5.95 -13.67
N GLN A 98 22.41 5.16 -13.58
CA GLN A 98 23.41 5.03 -14.68
C GLN A 98 22.82 4.43 -15.96
N LYS A 99 21.73 3.69 -15.82
CA LYS A 99 20.98 3.10 -16.95
C LYS A 99 19.76 3.94 -17.35
N GLN A 100 19.61 5.12 -16.76
CA GLN A 100 18.48 6.05 -17.00
C GLN A 100 17.11 5.41 -16.73
N LEU A 101 17.04 4.51 -15.74
CA LEU A 101 15.81 3.86 -15.32
C LEU A 101 15.19 4.63 -14.16
N SER A 102 13.95 5.11 -14.36
CA SER A 102 13.16 5.83 -13.36
C SER A 102 12.54 4.86 -12.35
N ILE A 103 12.67 5.19 -11.06
CA ILE A 103 12.01 4.46 -9.98
C ILE A 103 10.72 5.17 -9.63
N LEU A 104 9.61 4.44 -9.64
CA LEU A 104 8.28 4.96 -9.28
C LEU A 104 8.01 4.83 -7.79
N THR A 105 8.35 3.67 -7.19
CA THR A 105 8.20 3.43 -5.76
C THR A 105 9.33 2.57 -5.23
N VAL A 106 9.62 2.71 -3.94
CA VAL A 106 10.55 1.87 -3.18
C VAL A 106 9.87 1.48 -1.88
N VAL A 107 9.89 0.19 -1.57
CA VAL A 107 9.47 -0.33 -0.27
C VAL A 107 10.61 -1.17 0.30
N VAL A 108 10.94 -0.94 1.56
CA VAL A 108 11.95 -1.74 2.26
C VAL A 108 11.26 -2.53 3.37
N ASP A 109 11.28 -3.84 3.26
CA ASP A 109 10.76 -4.77 4.26
C ASP A 109 11.92 -5.41 5.02
N ARG A 110 12.03 -5.05 6.30
CA ARG A 110 13.06 -5.59 7.21
C ARG A 110 12.43 -6.66 8.07
N GLN A 111 12.63 -7.90 7.68
CA GLN A 111 12.26 -9.08 8.47
C GLN A 111 13.41 -9.48 9.40
N SER A 112 13.15 -10.39 10.32
CA SER A 112 14.13 -10.81 11.34
C SER A 112 15.40 -11.43 10.74
N ASP A 113 15.31 -12.04 9.58
CA ASP A 113 16.34 -12.84 8.94
C ASP A 113 16.75 -12.33 7.55
N GLN A 114 15.98 -11.42 6.97
CA GLN A 114 16.26 -10.90 5.63
C GLN A 114 15.66 -9.50 5.44
N THR A 115 16.39 -8.62 4.77
CA THR A 115 15.85 -7.37 4.23
C THR A 115 15.52 -7.56 2.76
N VAL A 116 14.32 -7.16 2.37
CA VAL A 116 13.88 -7.17 0.98
C VAL A 116 13.60 -5.74 0.53
N VAL A 117 14.16 -5.38 -0.63
CA VAL A 117 13.87 -4.09 -1.28
C VAL A 117 13.00 -4.35 -2.50
N GLU A 118 11.78 -3.83 -2.46
CA GLU A 118 10.84 -3.84 -3.58
C GLU A 118 10.94 -2.53 -4.34
N LEU A 119 11.14 -2.61 -5.65
CA LEU A 119 11.20 -1.46 -6.53
C LEU A 119 10.12 -1.58 -7.61
N GLN A 120 9.43 -0.48 -7.90
CA GLN A 120 8.63 -0.34 -9.12
C GLN A 120 9.40 0.57 -10.08
N ILE A 121 9.74 0.07 -11.25
CA ILE A 121 10.61 0.75 -12.24
C ILE A 121 9.79 1.03 -13.50
N GLU A 122 9.95 2.23 -14.05
CA GLU A 122 9.24 2.71 -15.24
C GLU A 122 9.80 2.09 -16.53
N THR A 123 9.66 0.77 -16.66
CA THR A 123 10.00 0.02 -17.88
C THR A 123 9.26 -1.30 -17.89
N LYS A 124 8.95 -1.82 -19.07
CA LYS A 124 8.36 -3.16 -19.24
C LYS A 124 9.41 -4.25 -19.56
N GLU A 125 10.68 -3.90 -19.52
CA GLU A 125 11.78 -4.81 -19.85
C GLU A 125 12.32 -5.51 -18.58
N ALA A 126 11.49 -6.39 -17.99
CA ALA A 126 11.82 -7.04 -16.72
C ALA A 126 13.13 -7.82 -16.74
N GLN A 127 13.43 -8.51 -17.85
CA GLN A 127 14.69 -9.25 -17.98
C GLN A 127 15.91 -8.32 -18.00
N LEU A 128 15.81 -7.18 -18.71
CA LEU A 128 16.90 -6.19 -18.73
C LEU A 128 17.17 -5.64 -17.33
N VAL A 129 16.13 -5.31 -16.58
CA VAL A 129 16.27 -4.81 -15.20
C VAL A 129 16.93 -5.87 -14.31
N LYS A 130 16.50 -7.13 -14.44
CA LYS A 130 17.08 -8.26 -13.71
C LYS A 130 18.57 -8.40 -13.99
N ASP A 131 18.95 -8.37 -15.27
CA ASP A 131 20.35 -8.53 -15.69
C ASP A 131 21.21 -7.37 -15.16
N ILE A 132 20.78 -6.12 -15.31
CA ILE A 132 21.46 -4.92 -14.80
C ILE A 132 21.75 -5.02 -13.30
N LEU A 133 20.76 -5.42 -12.51
CA LEU A 133 20.91 -5.51 -11.05
C LEU A 133 21.76 -6.72 -10.64
N SER A 134 21.60 -7.85 -11.32
CA SER A 134 22.41 -9.06 -11.07
C SER A 134 23.88 -8.84 -11.43
N ASP A 135 24.18 -8.20 -12.56
CA ASP A 135 25.54 -7.87 -12.99
C ASP A 135 26.23 -6.88 -12.04
N ALA A 136 25.43 -6.04 -11.36
CA ALA A 136 25.92 -5.14 -10.32
C ALA A 136 26.14 -5.82 -8.96
N GLY A 137 25.85 -7.11 -8.85
CA GLY A 137 26.08 -7.92 -7.64
C GLY A 137 24.89 -7.97 -6.69
N PHE A 138 23.70 -7.51 -7.08
CA PHE A 138 22.50 -7.63 -6.26
C PHE A 138 21.80 -8.97 -6.47
N THR A 139 21.26 -9.53 -5.39
CA THR A 139 20.48 -10.78 -5.44
C THR A 139 19.04 -10.48 -5.84
N VAL A 140 18.68 -10.72 -7.10
CA VAL A 140 17.31 -10.51 -7.60
C VAL A 140 16.46 -11.73 -7.32
N ILE A 141 15.46 -11.58 -6.43
CA ILE A 141 14.46 -12.62 -6.11
C ILE A 141 13.48 -12.76 -7.28
N SER A 142 12.95 -11.66 -7.76
CA SER A 142 12.00 -11.63 -8.87
C SER A 142 12.06 -10.32 -9.65
N ALA A 143 11.68 -10.39 -10.93
CA ALA A 143 11.44 -9.21 -11.77
C ALA A 143 10.23 -9.53 -12.65
N VAL A 144 9.13 -8.79 -12.48
CA VAL A 144 7.84 -9.08 -13.11
C VAL A 144 7.25 -7.81 -13.70
N VAL A 145 6.76 -7.90 -14.95
CA VAL A 145 6.00 -6.80 -15.55
C VAL A 145 4.64 -6.70 -14.87
N THR A 146 4.35 -5.52 -14.36
CA THR A 146 3.03 -5.18 -13.82
C THR A 146 2.23 -4.46 -14.90
N ASN A 147 1.06 -5.00 -15.22
CA ASN A 147 0.10 -4.35 -16.12
C ASN A 147 -1.10 -3.91 -15.28
N PRO A 148 -1.45 -2.62 -15.30
CA PRO A 148 -2.72 -2.18 -14.73
C PRO A 148 -3.90 -2.67 -15.55
#